data_a41a530076884e2d92762c818aacd624
#
_entry.id   a41a530076884e2d92762c818aacd624
#
_cell.length_a   1.000
_cell.length_b   1.000
_cell.length_c   1.000
_cell.angle_alpha   90.00
_cell.angle_beta   90.00
_cell.angle_gamma   90.00
#
_symmetry.space_group_name_H-M   'P 1'
#
loop_
_entity.id
_entity.type
_entity.pdbx_description
1 polymer ?
#
loop_
_entity_poly.entity_id
_entity_poly.type
_entity_poly.pdbx_seq_one_letter_code
_entity_poly.pdbx_strand_id
1 'polypeptide(L)'
;NIFKGWNRSESRTVVTLKQVPVFKDFSQKEFSELEKLIHHRNYSSGDYIFKNRAPGEGMYIIMHGSVKITIGTRENNENVLAELGEGDFFGELALFDDEPRSANAIATSDSDLLGFFTQDLMALQERNPVLGQKILFNLGGVLGERLRGTNNLLIQTQSNNIE
;
A
#
# COMPACT_ATOMS: atom_id res chain seq x y z
N ASN A 1 3.03 -45.66 -4.19
CA ASN A 1 2.31 -44.81 -3.26
C ASN A 1 2.47 -43.36 -3.68
N ILE A 2 1.45 -42.91 -4.36
CA ILE A 2 1.42 -41.65 -5.10
C ILE A 2 0.75 -40.60 -4.20
N PHE A 3 1.55 -39.86 -3.45
CA PHE A 3 1.13 -38.54 -3.01
C PHE A 3 1.66 -37.52 -4.03
N LYS A 4 0.93 -37.38 -5.14
CA LYS A 4 1.03 -36.17 -5.96
C LYS A 4 0.74 -34.99 -5.04
N GLY A 5 1.74 -34.16 -4.80
CA GLY A 5 1.55 -32.90 -4.09
C GLY A 5 0.42 -32.13 -4.73
N TRP A 6 -0.61 -31.88 -3.96
CA TRP A 6 -1.60 -30.89 -4.32
C TRP A 6 -0.86 -29.55 -4.39
N ASN A 7 -0.57 -29.16 -5.61
CA ASN A 7 -0.21 -27.78 -5.91
C ASN A 7 -1.49 -26.96 -5.63
N ARG A 8 -1.65 -26.55 -4.38
CA ARG A 8 -2.68 -25.58 -4.04
C ARG A 8 -2.37 -24.36 -4.90
N SER A 9 -3.19 -24.11 -5.91
CA SER A 9 -3.06 -22.89 -6.70
C SER A 9 -3.03 -21.71 -5.72
N GLU A 10 -2.00 -20.92 -5.83
CA GLU A 10 -1.78 -19.74 -5.01
C GLU A 10 -3.01 -18.81 -5.13
N SER A 11 -3.49 -18.23 -4.02
CA SER A 11 -4.61 -17.30 -4.06
C SER A 11 -4.25 -16.03 -4.82
N ARG A 12 -5.22 -15.38 -5.43
CA ARG A 12 -5.03 -14.08 -6.10
C ARG A 12 -4.46 -13.03 -5.13
N THR A 13 -4.86 -13.10 -3.87
CA THR A 13 -4.33 -12.24 -2.81
C THR A 13 -2.83 -12.41 -2.65
N VAL A 14 -2.36 -13.63 -2.50
CA VAL A 14 -0.93 -13.92 -2.36
C VAL A 14 -0.15 -13.54 -3.61
N VAL A 15 -0.68 -13.82 -4.80
CA VAL A 15 -0.06 -13.39 -6.07
C VAL A 15 0.13 -11.86 -6.09
N THR A 16 -0.88 -11.11 -5.66
CA THR A 16 -0.77 -9.64 -5.56
C THR A 16 0.26 -9.21 -4.52
N LEU A 17 0.24 -9.79 -3.32
CA LEU A 17 1.19 -9.46 -2.26
C LEU A 17 2.64 -9.70 -2.68
N LYS A 18 2.90 -10.73 -3.45
CA LYS A 18 4.25 -11.04 -3.98
C LYS A 18 4.80 -9.96 -4.90
N GLN A 19 3.95 -9.17 -5.52
CA GLN A 19 4.37 -8.05 -6.39
C GLN A 19 4.80 -6.81 -5.61
N VAL A 20 4.45 -6.73 -4.32
CA VAL A 20 4.72 -5.56 -3.49
C VAL A 20 6.11 -5.66 -2.87
N PRO A 21 6.99 -4.66 -3.09
CA PRO A 21 8.37 -4.72 -2.58
C PRO A 21 8.49 -4.87 -1.05
N VAL A 22 7.47 -4.42 -0.30
CA VAL A 22 7.41 -4.57 1.16
C VAL A 22 7.43 -6.03 1.60
N PHE A 23 6.90 -6.92 0.78
CA PHE A 23 6.81 -8.35 1.09
C PHE A 23 7.83 -9.20 0.34
N LYS A 24 8.88 -8.58 -0.17
CA LYS A 24 10.00 -9.32 -0.77
C LYS A 24 10.64 -10.25 0.26
N ASP A 25 11.16 -11.36 -0.21
CA ASP A 25 11.85 -12.37 0.60
C ASP A 25 10.98 -13.03 1.67
N PHE A 26 9.65 -12.97 1.53
CA PHE A 26 8.74 -13.70 2.40
C PHE A 26 8.66 -15.17 1.98
N SER A 27 8.63 -16.06 2.99
CA SER A 27 8.37 -17.47 2.79
C SER A 27 6.89 -17.72 2.48
N GLN A 28 6.58 -18.90 1.95
CA GLN A 28 5.19 -19.31 1.72
C GLN A 28 4.36 -19.30 3.00
N LYS A 29 4.95 -19.71 4.12
CA LYS A 29 4.30 -19.66 5.44
C LYS A 29 4.01 -18.24 5.88
N GLU A 30 4.94 -17.32 5.66
CA GLU A 30 4.78 -15.91 5.99
C GLU A 30 3.69 -15.26 5.14
N PHE A 31 3.60 -15.55 3.85
CA PHE A 31 2.49 -15.11 3.01
C PHE A 31 1.14 -15.65 3.49
N SER A 32 1.10 -16.90 3.93
CA SER A 32 -0.12 -17.49 4.47
C SER A 32 -0.58 -16.81 5.76
N GLU A 33 0.34 -16.42 6.63
CA GLU A 33 0.02 -15.64 7.83
C GLU A 33 -0.45 -14.22 7.49
N LEU A 34 0.22 -13.57 6.54
CA LEU A 34 -0.14 -12.23 6.08
C LEU A 34 -1.52 -12.20 5.43
N GLU A 35 -1.84 -13.19 4.61
CA GLU A 35 -3.14 -13.28 3.92
C GLU A 35 -4.32 -13.27 4.90
N LYS A 36 -4.17 -13.88 6.07
CA LYS A 36 -5.21 -13.91 7.11
C LYS A 36 -5.49 -12.52 7.71
N LEU A 37 -4.57 -11.59 7.57
CA LEU A 37 -4.67 -10.23 8.11
C LEU A 37 -5.18 -9.23 7.06
N ILE A 38 -5.33 -9.65 5.83
CA ILE A 38 -5.72 -8.79 4.72
C ILE A 38 -7.24 -8.64 4.68
N HIS A 39 -7.67 -7.39 4.52
CA HIS A 39 -9.07 -7.03 4.37
C HIS A 39 -9.38 -6.71 2.91
N HIS A 40 -10.34 -7.41 2.33
CA HIS A 40 -10.79 -7.15 0.97
C HIS A 40 -11.81 -6.03 0.97
N ARG A 41 -11.60 -5.02 0.10
CA ARG A 41 -12.47 -3.85 -0.06
C ARG A 41 -12.74 -3.61 -1.53
N ASN A 42 -14.00 -3.40 -1.87
CA ASN A 42 -14.42 -3.07 -3.23
C ASN A 42 -14.88 -1.62 -3.30
N TYR A 43 -14.49 -0.94 -4.36
CA TYR A 43 -14.86 0.45 -4.61
C TYR A 43 -15.34 0.60 -6.05
N SER A 44 -16.37 1.41 -6.23
CA SER A 44 -16.82 1.80 -7.56
C SER A 44 -16.02 3.01 -8.05
N SER A 45 -15.93 3.16 -9.36
CA SER A 45 -15.31 4.34 -9.96
C SER A 45 -15.91 5.63 -9.39
N GLY A 46 -15.05 6.52 -8.92
CA GLY A 46 -15.43 7.78 -8.27
C GLY A 46 -15.56 7.72 -6.76
N ASP A 47 -15.53 6.54 -6.15
CA ASP A 47 -15.57 6.40 -4.69
C ASP A 47 -14.28 6.89 -4.04
N TYR A 48 -14.43 7.53 -2.88
CA TYR A 48 -13.30 7.82 -2.01
C TYR A 48 -12.92 6.57 -1.21
N ILE A 49 -11.66 6.17 -1.29
CA ILE A 49 -11.09 5.16 -0.38
C ILE A 49 -10.86 5.84 0.97
N PHE A 50 -10.28 7.03 0.95
CA PHE A 50 -10.22 7.92 2.10
C PHE A 50 -10.13 9.38 1.65
N LYS A 51 -10.47 10.27 2.57
CA LYS A 51 -10.41 11.72 2.37
C LYS A 51 -9.24 12.33 3.15
N ASN A 52 -8.72 13.43 2.65
CA ASN A 52 -7.76 14.25 3.37
C ASN A 52 -8.27 14.57 4.78
N ARG A 53 -7.41 14.48 5.77
CA ARG A 53 -7.66 14.67 7.21
C ARG A 53 -8.47 13.57 7.89
N ALA A 54 -8.92 12.55 7.18
CA ALA A 54 -9.52 11.39 7.81
C ALA A 54 -8.49 10.62 8.65
N PRO A 55 -8.93 9.91 9.70
CA PRO A 55 -8.03 9.02 10.44
C PRO A 55 -7.39 7.98 9.53
N GLY A 56 -6.09 7.75 9.69
CA GLY A 56 -5.38 6.72 8.96
C GLY A 56 -5.56 5.35 9.58
N GLU A 57 -6.21 4.43 8.88
CA GLU A 57 -6.43 3.05 9.35
C GLU A 57 -5.29 2.10 8.99
N GLY A 58 -4.52 2.42 7.97
CA GLY A 58 -3.43 1.61 7.44
C GLY A 58 -3.23 1.83 5.94
N MET A 59 -2.58 0.87 5.30
CA MET A 59 -2.26 0.93 3.88
C MET A 59 -3.23 0.10 3.02
N TYR A 60 -3.26 0.45 1.74
CA TYR A 60 -3.99 -0.29 0.72
C TYR A 60 -3.08 -0.71 -0.42
N ILE A 61 -3.37 -1.87 -0.97
CA ILE A 61 -2.69 -2.43 -2.15
C ILE A 61 -3.76 -2.64 -3.23
N ILE A 62 -3.47 -2.24 -4.45
CA ILE A 62 -4.40 -2.39 -5.56
C ILE A 62 -4.25 -3.80 -6.16
N MET A 63 -5.25 -4.64 -5.96
CA MET A 63 -5.32 -5.96 -6.57
C MET A 63 -5.86 -5.88 -8.00
N HIS A 64 -6.88 -5.05 -8.21
CA HIS A 64 -7.48 -4.77 -9.50
C HIS A 64 -8.00 -3.34 -9.54
N GLY A 65 -7.89 -2.68 -10.70
CA GLY A 65 -8.39 -1.33 -10.89
C GLY A 65 -7.33 -0.25 -10.79
N SER A 66 -7.75 0.95 -10.47
CA SER A 66 -6.89 2.14 -10.44
C SER A 66 -7.38 3.17 -9.43
N VAL A 67 -6.42 3.90 -8.87
CA VAL A 67 -6.65 4.90 -7.82
C VAL A 67 -5.83 6.15 -8.14
N LYS A 68 -6.39 7.33 -7.92
CA LYS A 68 -5.66 8.59 -7.92
C LYS A 68 -5.52 9.14 -6.51
N ILE A 69 -4.37 9.73 -6.24
CA ILE A 69 -4.10 10.48 -5.01
C ILE A 69 -4.18 11.97 -5.35
N THR A 70 -4.98 12.70 -4.60
CA THR A 70 -5.25 14.11 -4.90
C THR A 70 -5.16 15.00 -3.66
N ILE A 71 -4.87 16.28 -3.90
CA ILE A 71 -5.06 17.36 -2.95
C ILE A 71 -6.11 18.30 -3.52
N GLY A 72 -6.93 18.89 -2.63
CA GLY A 72 -8.04 19.74 -3.05
C GLY A 72 -9.29 18.92 -3.37
N THR A 73 -10.30 19.61 -3.94
CA THR A 73 -11.56 19.01 -4.33
C THR A 73 -11.85 19.32 -5.80
N ARG A 74 -12.77 18.58 -6.41
CA ARG A 74 -13.21 18.85 -7.79
C ARG A 74 -13.71 20.28 -7.98
N GLU A 75 -14.24 20.88 -6.93
CA GLU A 75 -14.76 22.24 -6.94
C GLU A 75 -13.68 23.28 -6.63
N ASN A 76 -12.61 22.89 -5.90
CA ASN A 76 -11.53 23.76 -5.42
C ASN A 76 -10.15 23.24 -5.84
N ASN A 77 -9.81 23.31 -7.12
CA ASN A 77 -8.48 23.02 -7.65
C ASN A 77 -7.95 21.64 -7.25
N GLU A 78 -8.63 20.58 -7.69
CA GLU A 78 -8.09 19.23 -7.56
C GLU A 78 -6.74 19.13 -8.24
N ASN A 79 -5.71 18.77 -7.48
CA ASN A 79 -4.38 18.48 -7.98
C ASN A 79 -4.08 17.00 -7.82
N VAL A 80 -3.86 16.30 -8.93
CA VAL A 80 -3.50 14.89 -8.94
C VAL A 80 -2.01 14.74 -8.65
N LEU A 81 -1.70 14.12 -7.50
CA LEU A 81 -0.32 13.89 -7.07
C LEU A 81 0.24 12.57 -7.65
N ALA A 82 -0.60 11.56 -7.82
CA ALA A 82 -0.21 10.27 -8.33
C ALA A 82 -1.41 9.53 -8.94
N GLU A 83 -1.12 8.70 -9.92
CA GLU A 83 -2.05 7.73 -10.51
C GLU A 83 -1.45 6.34 -10.30
N LEU A 84 -2.23 5.45 -9.66
CA LEU A 84 -1.79 4.15 -9.22
C LEU A 84 -2.61 3.04 -9.86
N GLY A 85 -1.98 1.91 -10.13
CA GLY A 85 -2.60 0.73 -10.73
C GLY A 85 -2.29 -0.55 -9.98
N GLU A 86 -2.59 -1.68 -10.60
CA GLU A 86 -2.40 -3.01 -10.02
C GLU A 86 -0.96 -3.22 -9.49
N GLY A 87 -0.85 -3.73 -8.28
CA GLY A 87 0.42 -3.95 -7.59
C GLY A 87 0.98 -2.73 -6.84
N ASP A 88 0.43 -1.55 -7.08
CA ASP A 88 0.82 -0.35 -6.33
C ASP A 88 0.18 -0.33 -4.94
N PHE A 89 0.82 0.38 -4.01
CA PHE A 89 0.30 0.57 -2.66
C PHE A 89 0.37 2.04 -2.23
N PHE A 90 -0.49 2.40 -1.30
CA PHE A 90 -0.60 3.78 -0.81
C PHE A 90 -1.13 3.81 0.62
N GLY A 91 -0.98 4.95 1.28
CA GLY A 91 -1.47 5.16 2.65
C GLY A 91 -0.61 4.51 3.72
N GLU A 92 0.61 4.10 3.40
CA GLU A 92 1.52 3.35 4.25
C GLU A 92 1.99 4.12 5.49
N LEU A 93 2.00 5.45 5.46
CA LEU A 93 2.44 6.27 6.60
C LEU A 93 1.55 6.06 7.83
N ALA A 94 0.29 5.70 7.64
CA ALA A 94 -0.62 5.38 8.74
C ALA A 94 -0.18 4.18 9.59
N LEU A 95 0.73 3.35 9.10
CA LEU A 95 1.31 2.24 9.87
C LEU A 95 2.36 2.72 10.88
N PHE A 96 2.89 3.92 10.73
CA PHE A 96 3.99 4.44 11.54
C PHE A 96 3.60 5.50 12.55
N ASP A 97 2.54 6.26 12.28
CA ASP A 97 2.11 7.36 13.11
C ASP A 97 0.59 7.49 13.17
N ASP A 98 0.11 8.35 14.06
CA ASP A 98 -1.32 8.64 14.24
C ASP A 98 -1.76 9.90 13.47
N GLU A 99 -0.95 10.38 12.54
CA GLU A 99 -1.29 11.56 11.76
C GLU A 99 -2.47 11.31 10.82
N PRO A 100 -3.36 12.30 10.66
CA PRO A 100 -4.44 12.19 9.70
C PRO A 100 -3.94 12.04 8.26
N ARG A 101 -4.77 11.53 7.38
CA ARG A 101 -4.47 11.45 5.94
C ARG A 101 -4.09 12.83 5.39
N SER A 102 -3.02 12.90 4.62
CA SER A 102 -2.50 14.13 4.01
C SER A 102 -3.03 14.38 2.59
N ALA A 103 -3.81 13.47 2.04
CA ALA A 103 -4.37 13.53 0.70
C ALA A 103 -5.66 12.72 0.61
N ASN A 104 -6.37 12.86 -0.51
CA ASN A 104 -7.49 12.00 -0.86
C ASN A 104 -7.01 10.81 -1.68
N ALA A 105 -7.66 9.66 -1.56
CA ALA A 105 -7.51 8.53 -2.45
C ALA A 105 -8.88 8.20 -3.07
N ILE A 106 -8.95 8.20 -4.39
CA ILE A 106 -10.20 8.08 -5.16
C ILE A 106 -10.04 6.98 -6.21
N ALA A 107 -10.96 6.03 -6.23
CA ALA A 107 -11.01 5.02 -7.28
C ALA A 107 -11.34 5.68 -8.64
N THR A 108 -10.52 5.44 -9.64
CA THR A 108 -10.74 5.94 -11.01
C THR A 108 -11.38 4.91 -11.93
N SER A 109 -11.47 3.68 -11.46
CA SER A 109 -12.22 2.58 -12.05
C SER A 109 -12.79 1.71 -10.91
N ASP A 110 -13.67 0.78 -11.24
CA ASP A 110 -14.10 -0.22 -10.25
C ASP A 110 -12.86 -0.99 -9.78
N SER A 111 -12.63 -1.02 -8.48
CA SER A 111 -11.36 -1.46 -7.91
C SER A 111 -11.56 -2.43 -6.76
N ASP A 112 -10.68 -3.43 -6.73
CA ASP A 112 -10.53 -4.36 -5.61
C ASP A 112 -9.22 -4.05 -4.89
N LEU A 113 -9.32 -3.65 -3.64
CA LEU A 113 -8.17 -3.29 -2.81
C LEU A 113 -7.96 -4.29 -1.67
N LEU A 114 -6.72 -4.44 -1.31
CA LEU A 114 -6.29 -5.19 -0.14
C LEU A 114 -5.90 -4.19 0.95
N GLY A 115 -6.63 -4.18 2.06
CA GLY A 115 -6.30 -3.37 3.23
C GLY A 115 -5.40 -4.12 4.19
N PHE A 116 -4.33 -3.49 4.63
CA PHE A 116 -3.47 -3.93 5.71
C PHE A 116 -3.43 -2.85 6.77
N PHE A 117 -4.08 -3.11 7.90
CA PHE A 117 -4.40 -2.08 8.88
C PHE A 117 -3.45 -2.10 10.06
N THR A 118 -3.29 -0.94 10.68
CA THR A 118 -2.38 -0.74 11.81
C THR A 118 -2.69 -1.70 12.97
N GLN A 119 -3.95 -1.94 13.27
CA GLN A 119 -4.34 -2.87 14.33
C GLN A 119 -3.89 -4.31 14.05
N ASP A 120 -3.94 -4.73 12.78
CA ASP A 120 -3.48 -6.06 12.38
C ASP A 120 -1.97 -6.18 12.50
N LEU A 121 -1.24 -5.15 12.11
CA LEU A 121 0.21 -5.09 12.28
C LEU A 121 0.61 -5.15 13.75
N MET A 122 -0.07 -4.42 14.61
CA MET A 122 0.18 -4.44 16.06
C MET A 122 -0.08 -5.82 16.66
N ALA A 123 -1.19 -6.45 16.29
CA ALA A 123 -1.51 -7.82 16.72
C ALA A 123 -0.47 -8.84 16.21
N LEU A 124 -0.01 -8.66 14.96
CA LEU A 124 1.03 -9.51 14.38
C LEU A 124 2.35 -9.38 15.13
N GLN A 125 2.74 -8.15 15.50
CA GLN A 125 3.98 -7.91 16.26
C GLN A 125 3.98 -8.60 17.61
N GLU A 126 2.84 -8.69 18.29
CA GLU A 126 2.72 -9.43 19.54
C GLU A 126 2.80 -10.95 19.32
N ARG A 127 2.16 -11.46 18.30
CA ARG A 127 2.07 -12.89 18.01
C ARG A 127 3.32 -13.45 17.32
N ASN A 128 3.86 -12.70 16.36
CA ASN A 128 5.02 -13.06 15.55
C ASN A 128 5.92 -11.83 15.35
N PRO A 129 6.73 -11.47 16.36
CA PRO A 129 7.56 -10.26 16.30
C PRO A 129 8.59 -10.29 15.16
N VAL A 130 9.07 -11.46 14.77
CA VAL A 130 10.02 -11.60 13.66
C VAL A 130 9.37 -11.18 12.34
N LEU A 131 8.16 -11.62 12.07
CA LEU A 131 7.43 -11.24 10.86
C LEU A 131 7.03 -9.76 10.89
N GLY A 132 6.55 -9.27 12.02
CA GLY A 132 6.22 -7.84 12.20
C GLY A 132 7.43 -6.93 11.95
N GLN A 133 8.60 -7.29 12.48
CA GLN A 133 9.85 -6.57 12.25
C GLN A 133 10.27 -6.61 10.78
N LYS A 134 10.14 -7.73 10.11
CA LYS A 134 10.46 -7.89 8.69
C LYS A 134 9.60 -6.97 7.82
N ILE A 135 8.31 -6.88 8.10
CA ILE A 135 7.40 -5.96 7.40
C ILE A 135 7.84 -4.51 7.60
N LEU A 136 8.07 -4.09 8.85
CA LEU A 136 8.45 -2.71 9.16
C LEU A 136 9.82 -2.36 8.57
N PHE A 137 10.79 -3.25 8.62
CA PHE A 137 12.10 -3.04 8.04
C PHE A 137 12.03 -2.87 6.51
N ASN A 138 11.30 -3.74 5.84
CA ASN A 138 11.13 -3.65 4.38
C ASN A 138 10.36 -2.39 3.98
N LEU A 139 9.34 -2.03 4.74
CA LEU A 139 8.57 -0.81 4.51
C LEU A 139 9.44 0.45 4.69
N GLY A 140 10.29 0.46 5.72
CA GLY A 140 11.28 1.51 5.92
C GLY A 140 12.23 1.66 4.73
N GLY A 141 12.70 0.56 4.15
CA GLY A 141 13.53 0.56 2.95
C GLY A 141 12.83 1.18 1.74
N VAL A 142 11.58 0.81 1.50
CA VAL A 142 10.76 1.37 0.40
C VAL A 142 10.53 2.87 0.60
N LEU A 143 10.22 3.31 1.81
CA LEU A 143 10.04 4.74 2.11
C LEU A 143 11.34 5.52 1.93
N GLY A 144 12.46 4.93 2.33
CA GLY A 144 13.79 5.53 2.09
C GLY A 144 14.08 5.75 0.61
N GLU A 145 13.76 4.77 -0.25
CA GLU A 145 13.90 4.91 -1.70
C GLU A 145 13.00 6.01 -2.27
N ARG A 146 11.74 6.06 -1.86
CA ARG A 146 10.80 7.11 -2.25
C ARG A 146 11.28 8.49 -1.84
N LEU A 147 11.79 8.63 -0.63
CA LEU A 147 12.33 9.90 -0.13
C LEU A 147 13.56 10.34 -0.91
N ARG A 148 14.50 9.45 -1.19
CA ARG A 148 15.65 9.76 -2.05
C ARG A 148 15.23 10.18 -3.45
N GLY A 149 14.25 9.51 -4.04
CA GLY A 149 13.67 9.89 -5.34
C GLY A 149 13.09 11.30 -5.31
N THR A 150 12.34 11.66 -4.30
CA THR A 150 11.77 12.99 -4.10
C THR A 150 12.87 14.05 -3.92
N ASN A 151 13.91 13.76 -3.12
CA ASN A 151 15.04 14.67 -2.92
C ASN A 151 15.80 14.92 -4.23
N ASN A 152 16.00 13.90 -5.05
CA ASN A 152 16.65 14.05 -6.36
C ASN A 152 15.82 14.93 -7.31
N LEU A 153 14.51 14.80 -7.32
CA LEU A 153 13.61 15.66 -8.09
C LEU A 153 13.68 17.12 -7.63
N LEU A 154 13.73 17.38 -6.33
CA LEU A 154 13.91 18.73 -5.78
C LEU A 154 15.25 19.35 -6.19
N ILE A 155 16.33 18.58 -6.14
CA ILE A 155 17.67 19.05 -6.58
C ILE A 155 17.65 19.41 -8.07
N GLN A 156 17.06 18.57 -8.93
CA GLN A 156 16.92 18.86 -10.37
C GLN A 156 16.09 20.11 -10.62
N THR A 157 14.98 20.29 -9.91
CA THR A 157 14.10 21.46 -10.05
C THR A 157 14.83 22.74 -9.65
N GLN A 158 15.61 22.73 -8.58
CA GLN A 158 16.42 23.88 -8.15
C GLN A 158 17.53 24.21 -9.17
N SER A 159 18.17 23.22 -9.76
CA SER A 159 19.19 23.42 -10.77
C SER A 159 18.64 24.08 -12.05
N ASN A 160 17.43 23.69 -12.45
CA ASN A 160 16.75 24.25 -13.64
C ASN A 160 16.24 25.68 -13.42
N ASN A 161 16.08 26.12 -12.19
CA ASN A 161 15.64 27.49 -11.86
C ASN A 161 16.82 28.49 -11.78
N ILE A 162 18.06 28.05 -11.95
CA ILE A 162 19.27 28.88 -11.89
C ILE A 162 19.75 29.28 -13.30
N GLU A 163 19.22 28.67 -14.37
CA GLU A 163 19.43 29.09 -15.76
C GLU A 163 18.34 30.06 -16.23
#